data_0eba8283620e7ead7c8a2070b7a7c400
#
_entry.id   0eba8283620e7ead7c8a2070b7a7c400
#
_cell.length_a   1.000
_cell.length_b   1.000
_cell.length_c   1.000
_cell.angle_alpha   90.00
_cell.angle_beta   90.00
_cell.angle_gamma   90.00
#
_symmetry.space_group_name_H-M   'P 1'
#
loop_
_entity.id
_entity.type
_entity.pdbx_description
1 polymer ?
#
loop_
_entity_poly.entity_id
_entity_poly.type
_entity_poly.pdbx_seq_one_letter_code
_entity_poly.pdbx_strand_id
1 'polypeptide(L)'
;MKNKPEDKEADGTLFALELTEAVDFDILSEHGLPAIIDYGSDSCIPCKEMAPALKTMNEEMRGKAFIKFADVWAYPDAANNVPIQVIPTQVLVNADGTPFIPSEELASQIEFLMYSHRETGEHVFTVHQGGLTEEQMRMIPLTLSHFLCFVVSG
;
A
#
# COMPACT_ATOMS: atom_id res chain seq x y z
N MET A 1 24.62 -1.64 -19.75
CA MET A 1 23.82 -2.56 -20.26
C MET A 1 22.95 -3.16 -19.26
N LYS A 2 23.45 -3.75 -18.27
CA LYS A 2 22.63 -4.31 -17.29
C LYS A 2 21.74 -3.34 -16.65
N ASN A 3 22.15 -2.12 -16.56
CA ASN A 3 21.33 -1.09 -15.95
C ASN A 3 20.06 -0.83 -16.71
N LYS A 4 20.10 -1.08 -18.01
CA LYS A 4 18.94 -0.77 -18.80
C LYS A 4 17.70 -1.51 -18.38
N PRO A 5 17.74 -2.83 -18.20
CA PRO A 5 16.55 -3.55 -17.76
C PRO A 5 16.07 -3.05 -16.41
N GLU A 6 17.00 -2.73 -15.52
CA GLU A 6 16.63 -2.25 -14.22
C GLU A 6 15.98 -0.88 -14.31
N ASP A 7 16.49 -0.05 -15.18
CA ASP A 7 15.92 1.28 -15.37
C ASP A 7 14.51 1.18 -15.90
N LYS A 8 14.30 0.25 -16.83
CA LYS A 8 12.95 0.05 -17.36
C LYS A 8 11.99 -0.36 -16.28
N GLU A 9 12.42 -1.27 -15.43
CA GLU A 9 11.56 -1.71 -14.36
C GLU A 9 11.27 -0.57 -13.41
N ALA A 10 12.28 0.26 -13.14
CA ALA A 10 12.07 1.38 -12.25
C ALA A 10 11.08 2.36 -12.83
N ASP A 11 11.17 2.61 -14.14
CA ASP A 11 10.27 3.57 -14.75
C ASP A 11 8.90 3.01 -15.08
N GLY A 12 8.84 1.80 -15.59
CA GLY A 12 7.60 1.25 -16.10
C GLY A 12 6.98 0.23 -15.18
N THR A 13 7.75 -0.78 -14.82
CA THR A 13 7.21 -1.91 -14.09
C THR A 13 7.13 -1.65 -12.60
N LEU A 14 8.10 -0.93 -12.06
CA LEU A 14 8.17 -0.70 -10.63
C LEU A 14 6.91 -0.04 -10.10
N PHE A 15 6.40 0.95 -10.81
CA PHE A 15 5.21 1.67 -10.38
C PHE A 15 3.93 1.17 -11.05
N ALA A 16 3.99 0.07 -11.78
CA ALA A 16 2.79 -0.48 -12.39
C ALA A 16 1.77 -0.81 -11.30
N LEU A 17 0.50 -0.59 -11.62
CA LEU A 17 -0.56 -0.79 -10.64
C LEU A 17 -0.71 -2.25 -10.25
N GLU A 18 -0.67 -3.16 -11.22
CA GLU A 18 -1.03 -4.55 -10.97
C GLU A 18 0.12 -5.39 -10.47
N LEU A 19 -0.17 -6.22 -9.48
CA LEU A 19 0.75 -7.20 -8.94
C LEU A 19 0.20 -8.59 -9.21
N THR A 20 1.07 -9.50 -9.60
CA THR A 20 0.67 -10.88 -9.78
C THR A 20 1.41 -11.83 -8.84
N GLU A 21 2.30 -11.28 -8.04
CA GLU A 21 3.11 -12.06 -7.10
C GLU A 21 3.12 -11.38 -5.75
N ALA A 22 3.52 -12.13 -4.74
CA ALA A 22 3.62 -11.58 -3.39
C ALA A 22 4.66 -10.46 -3.36
N VAL A 23 4.39 -9.47 -2.51
CA VAL A 23 5.30 -8.35 -2.34
C VAL A 23 6.39 -8.76 -1.36
N ASP A 24 7.62 -8.47 -1.71
CA ASP A 24 8.74 -8.56 -0.77
C ASP A 24 8.87 -7.18 -0.15
N PHE A 25 8.39 -7.05 1.08
CA PHE A 25 8.33 -5.74 1.72
C PHE A 25 9.71 -5.18 2.03
N ASP A 26 10.70 -6.04 2.24
CA ASP A 26 12.05 -5.57 2.48
C ASP A 26 12.61 -4.91 1.22
N ILE A 27 12.40 -5.53 0.08
CA ILE A 27 12.86 -4.96 -1.18
C ILE A 27 12.09 -3.67 -1.47
N LEU A 28 10.80 -3.69 -1.23
CA LEU A 28 9.98 -2.51 -1.48
C LEU A 28 10.47 -1.33 -0.67
N SER A 29 10.80 -1.57 0.60
CA SER A 29 11.23 -0.50 1.49
C SER A 29 12.58 0.08 1.12
N GLU A 30 13.39 -0.64 0.34
CA GLU A 30 14.67 -0.13 -0.08
C GLU A 30 14.52 1.10 -0.98
N HIS A 31 13.36 1.27 -1.57
CA HIS A 31 13.11 2.43 -2.41
C HIS A 31 12.81 3.69 -1.62
N GLY A 32 12.57 3.56 -0.32
CA GLY A 32 12.32 4.72 0.52
C GLY A 32 10.99 5.40 0.27
N LEU A 33 10.00 4.69 -0.25
CA LEU A 33 8.70 5.23 -0.58
C LEU A 33 7.61 4.49 0.16
N PRO A 34 6.55 5.19 0.58
CA PRO A 34 5.43 4.52 1.23
C PRO A 34 4.58 3.78 0.21
N ALA A 35 3.69 2.92 0.72
CA ALA A 35 2.89 2.08 -0.17
C ALA A 35 1.48 1.88 0.36
N ILE A 36 0.53 1.84 -0.56
CA ILE A 36 -0.81 1.31 -0.33
C ILE A 36 -0.97 0.16 -1.31
N ILE A 37 -1.21 -1.03 -0.79
CA ILE A 37 -1.39 -2.19 -1.65
C ILE A 37 -2.80 -2.73 -1.42
N ASP A 38 -3.62 -2.69 -2.48
CA ASP A 38 -5.00 -3.13 -2.41
C ASP A 38 -5.10 -4.58 -2.88
N TYR A 39 -5.62 -5.44 -2.02
CA TYR A 39 -5.83 -6.84 -2.33
C TYR A 39 -7.33 -7.03 -2.58
N GLY A 40 -7.68 -7.37 -3.79
CA GLY A 40 -9.08 -7.49 -4.17
C GLY A 40 -9.26 -8.43 -5.34
N SER A 41 -10.26 -8.17 -6.16
CA SER A 41 -10.50 -8.95 -7.36
C SER A 41 -11.30 -8.12 -8.37
N ASP A 42 -11.04 -8.37 -9.64
CA ASP A 42 -11.81 -7.71 -10.69
C ASP A 42 -13.28 -8.12 -10.67
N SER A 43 -13.59 -9.24 -10.02
CA SER A 43 -14.97 -9.75 -9.97
C SER A 43 -15.71 -9.30 -8.72
N CYS A 44 -15.06 -8.57 -7.83
CA CYS A 44 -15.64 -8.15 -6.57
C CYS A 44 -16.23 -6.74 -6.75
N ILE A 45 -17.50 -6.57 -6.38
CA ILE A 45 -18.18 -5.29 -6.65
C ILE A 45 -17.53 -4.11 -5.93
N PRO A 46 -17.31 -4.14 -4.61
CA PRO A 46 -16.65 -3.00 -3.98
C PRO A 46 -15.23 -2.80 -4.49
N CYS A 47 -14.55 -3.87 -4.93
CA CYS A 47 -13.24 -3.72 -5.54
C CYS A 47 -13.32 -2.96 -6.85
N LYS A 48 -14.35 -3.27 -7.65
CA LYS A 48 -14.54 -2.56 -8.92
C LYS A 48 -14.84 -1.09 -8.70
N GLU A 49 -15.58 -0.79 -7.65
CA GLU A 49 -15.93 0.59 -7.36
C GLU A 49 -14.69 1.40 -6.97
N MET A 50 -13.73 0.73 -6.37
CA MET A 50 -12.50 1.38 -5.94
C MET A 50 -11.47 1.52 -7.06
N ALA A 51 -11.63 0.74 -8.13
CA ALA A 51 -10.61 0.66 -9.19
C ALA A 51 -10.26 2.02 -9.82
N PRO A 52 -11.23 2.89 -10.15
CA PRO A 52 -10.86 4.17 -10.76
C PRO A 52 -10.00 5.02 -9.82
N ALA A 53 -10.30 5.00 -8.53
CA ALA A 53 -9.54 5.77 -7.56
C ALA A 53 -8.11 5.24 -7.46
N LEU A 54 -7.96 3.91 -7.47
CA LEU A 54 -6.62 3.32 -7.45
C LEU A 54 -5.82 3.73 -8.66
N LYS A 55 -6.45 3.73 -9.82
CA LYS A 55 -5.75 4.10 -11.04
C LYS A 55 -5.30 5.55 -10.98
N THR A 56 -6.17 6.44 -10.53
CA THR A 56 -5.84 7.85 -10.40
C THR A 56 -4.68 8.03 -9.42
N MET A 57 -4.76 7.38 -8.26
CA MET A 57 -3.71 7.53 -7.27
C MET A 57 -2.40 6.95 -7.76
N ASN A 58 -2.47 5.82 -8.47
CA ASN A 58 -1.26 5.22 -9.02
C ASN A 58 -0.55 6.18 -9.95
N GLU A 59 -1.31 6.86 -10.81
CA GLU A 59 -0.71 7.78 -11.77
C GLU A 59 -0.16 9.03 -11.08
N GLU A 60 -0.91 9.58 -10.13
CA GLU A 60 -0.48 10.80 -9.46
C GLU A 60 0.71 10.58 -8.55
N MET A 61 0.76 9.42 -7.92
CA MET A 61 1.81 9.15 -6.93
C MET A 61 3.03 8.48 -7.52
N ARG A 62 3.08 8.33 -8.83
CA ARG A 62 4.23 7.70 -9.48
C ARG A 62 5.51 8.40 -9.07
N GLY A 63 6.47 7.64 -8.56
CA GLY A 63 7.73 8.18 -8.07
C GLY A 63 7.66 8.71 -6.65
N LYS A 64 6.45 8.78 -6.06
CA LYS A 64 6.28 9.31 -4.71
C LYS A 64 5.78 8.25 -3.74
N ALA A 65 5.00 7.31 -4.23
CA ALA A 65 4.46 6.23 -3.42
C ALA A 65 4.09 5.08 -4.33
N PHE A 66 4.05 3.88 -3.76
CA PHE A 66 3.59 2.71 -4.48
C PHE A 66 2.10 2.54 -4.24
N ILE A 67 1.32 2.58 -5.31
CA ILE A 67 -0.12 2.31 -5.25
C ILE A 67 -0.32 1.06 -6.11
N LYS A 68 -0.64 -0.06 -5.45
CA LYS A 68 -0.68 -1.35 -6.14
C LYS A 68 -2.02 -2.04 -5.94
N PHE A 69 -2.34 -2.91 -6.87
CA PHE A 69 -3.54 -3.74 -6.82
C PHE A 69 -3.17 -5.18 -7.15
N ALA A 70 -3.61 -6.10 -6.32
CA ALA A 70 -3.40 -7.54 -6.55
C ALA A 70 -4.76 -8.23 -6.59
N ASP A 71 -5.04 -8.93 -7.70
CA ASP A 71 -6.26 -9.72 -7.83
C ASP A 71 -5.99 -11.09 -7.20
N VAL A 72 -6.45 -11.26 -5.96
CA VAL A 72 -6.11 -12.47 -5.21
C VAL A 72 -6.92 -13.67 -5.63
N TRP A 73 -7.99 -13.47 -6.41
CA TRP A 73 -8.72 -14.61 -6.97
C TRP A 73 -8.02 -15.14 -8.22
N ALA A 74 -7.45 -14.24 -9.01
CA ALA A 74 -6.67 -14.65 -10.19
C ALA A 74 -5.28 -15.11 -9.79
N TYR A 75 -4.68 -14.46 -8.80
CA TYR A 75 -3.32 -14.75 -8.36
C TYR A 75 -3.28 -14.91 -6.84
N PRO A 76 -3.74 -16.07 -6.35
CA PRO A 76 -3.81 -16.25 -4.88
C PRO A 76 -2.49 -16.07 -4.17
N ASP A 77 -1.38 -16.42 -4.83
CA ASP A 77 -0.07 -16.30 -4.20
C ASP A 77 0.32 -14.86 -3.94
N ALA A 78 -0.33 -13.91 -4.62
CA ALA A 78 -0.02 -12.50 -4.38
C ALA A 78 -0.35 -12.09 -2.95
N ALA A 79 -1.24 -12.82 -2.28
CA ALA A 79 -1.61 -12.52 -0.91
C ALA A 79 -0.79 -13.30 0.12
N ASN A 80 0.23 -14.03 -0.30
CA ASN A 80 1.07 -14.75 0.64
C ASN A 80 1.74 -13.75 1.56
N ASN A 81 1.79 -14.09 2.84
CA ASN A 81 2.49 -13.31 3.86
C ASN A 81 1.77 -12.03 4.28
N VAL A 82 0.52 -11.84 3.85
CA VAL A 82 -0.26 -10.69 4.31
C VAL A 82 -1.57 -11.20 4.90
N PRO A 83 -2.12 -10.47 5.90
CA PRO A 83 -3.31 -10.95 6.61
C PRO A 83 -4.60 -10.50 5.91
N ILE A 84 -4.94 -11.15 4.79
CA ILE A 84 -6.13 -10.81 4.04
C ILE A 84 -7.27 -11.73 4.43
N GLN A 85 -8.28 -11.19 5.10
CA GLN A 85 -9.45 -11.96 5.54
C GLN A 85 -10.68 -11.68 4.68
N VAL A 86 -10.77 -10.47 4.17
CA VAL A 86 -11.87 -10.07 3.29
C VAL A 86 -11.27 -9.24 2.16
N ILE A 87 -12.04 -9.04 1.09
CA ILE A 87 -11.61 -8.16 0.02
C ILE A 87 -12.69 -7.12 -0.24
N PRO A 88 -12.30 -5.89 -0.57
CA PRO A 88 -10.92 -5.43 -0.69
C PRO A 88 -10.31 -5.15 0.67
N THR A 89 -8.99 -5.33 0.78
CA THR A 89 -8.24 -4.96 1.97
C THR A 89 -6.97 -4.26 1.50
N GLN A 90 -6.64 -3.15 2.12
CA GLN A 90 -5.45 -2.40 1.77
C GLN A 90 -4.42 -2.54 2.88
N VAL A 91 -3.17 -2.79 2.50
CA VAL A 91 -2.03 -2.83 3.42
C VAL A 91 -1.28 -1.52 3.26
N LEU A 92 -0.98 -0.87 4.39
CA LEU A 92 -0.37 0.45 4.37
C LEU A 92 1.01 0.38 5.02
N VAL A 93 2.00 0.89 4.31
CA VAL A 93 3.41 0.77 4.71
C VAL A 93 4.07 2.13 4.63
N ASN A 94 4.85 2.48 5.67
CA ASN A 94 5.62 3.71 5.67
C ASN A 94 6.82 3.62 4.73
N ALA A 95 7.41 4.77 4.45
CA ALA A 95 8.56 4.83 3.54
C ALA A 95 9.74 4.01 4.03
N ASP A 96 9.87 3.82 5.32
CA ASP A 96 10.98 3.05 5.88
C ASP A 96 10.64 1.56 6.02
N GLY A 97 9.48 1.14 5.52
CA GLY A 97 9.10 -0.27 5.55
C GLY A 97 8.32 -0.67 6.78
N THR A 98 8.17 0.21 7.76
CA THR A 98 7.38 -0.13 8.95
C THR A 98 5.90 0.01 8.63
N PRO A 99 5.03 -0.68 9.39
CA PRO A 99 3.60 -0.54 9.18
C PRO A 99 3.13 0.87 9.49
N PHE A 100 2.19 1.38 8.70
CA PHE A 100 1.65 2.70 8.88
C PHE A 100 0.97 2.82 10.24
N ILE A 101 1.15 3.95 10.91
CA ILE A 101 0.48 4.22 12.17
C ILE A 101 -0.37 5.47 11.99
N PRO A 102 -1.71 5.32 11.97
CA PRO A 102 -2.58 6.47 11.76
C PRO A 102 -2.58 7.40 12.97
N SER A 103 -2.76 8.69 12.70
CA SER A 103 -2.98 9.64 13.77
C SER A 103 -4.38 9.39 14.35
N GLU A 104 -4.63 9.95 15.52
CA GLU A 104 -5.94 9.81 16.14
C GLU A 104 -7.02 10.44 15.27
N GLU A 105 -6.68 11.54 14.64
CA GLU A 105 -7.64 12.23 13.78
C GLU A 105 -7.99 11.36 12.60
N LEU A 106 -7.00 10.78 11.95
CA LEU A 106 -7.27 9.93 10.79
C LEU A 106 -8.02 8.67 11.22
N ALA A 107 -7.66 8.09 12.35
CA ALA A 107 -8.32 6.88 12.84
C ALA A 107 -9.77 7.13 13.21
N SER A 108 -10.15 8.37 13.47
CA SER A 108 -11.54 8.68 13.76
C SER A 108 -12.38 8.70 12.49
N GLN A 109 -11.75 8.78 11.33
CA GLN A 109 -12.47 8.87 10.06
C GLN A 109 -12.34 7.61 9.22
N ILE A 110 -11.25 6.88 9.39
CA ILE A 110 -11.00 5.65 8.64
C ILE A 110 -10.59 4.59 9.63
N GLU A 111 -11.25 3.44 9.57
CA GLU A 111 -10.98 2.38 10.52
C GLU A 111 -9.79 1.55 10.04
N PHE A 112 -8.79 1.40 10.89
CA PHE A 112 -7.63 0.58 10.58
C PHE A 112 -7.53 -0.58 11.55
N LEU A 113 -7.00 -1.71 11.08
CA LEU A 113 -6.70 -2.85 11.92
C LEU A 113 -5.20 -3.01 11.96
N MET A 114 -4.67 -3.22 13.16
CA MET A 114 -3.24 -3.40 13.34
C MET A 114 -2.99 -4.82 13.80
N TYR A 115 -2.10 -5.50 13.07
CA TYR A 115 -1.74 -6.87 13.38
C TYR A 115 -0.37 -6.92 14.03
N SER A 116 -0.26 -7.70 15.10
CA SER A 116 1.00 -7.87 15.79
C SER A 116 1.43 -9.32 15.74
N HIS A 117 2.74 -9.53 15.80
CA HIS A 117 3.29 -10.86 15.80
C HIS A 117 2.88 -11.56 17.10
N ARG A 118 2.38 -12.79 16.98
CA ARG A 118 1.83 -13.49 18.11
C ARG A 118 2.80 -13.63 19.25
N GLU A 119 4.06 -13.96 18.94
CA GLU A 119 5.03 -14.26 19.98
C GLU A 119 5.77 -13.04 20.48
N THR A 120 6.09 -12.12 19.61
CA THR A 120 6.89 -10.96 20.01
C THR A 120 6.07 -9.73 20.34
N GLY A 121 4.81 -9.68 19.89
CA GLY A 121 3.98 -8.50 20.06
C GLY A 121 4.33 -7.37 19.13
N GLU A 122 5.28 -7.58 18.23
CA GLU A 122 5.70 -6.54 17.30
C GLU A 122 4.61 -6.23 16.30
N HIS A 123 4.35 -4.92 16.09
CA HIS A 123 3.36 -4.48 15.11
C HIS A 123 3.91 -4.76 13.71
N VAL A 124 3.22 -5.58 12.94
CA VAL A 124 3.74 -6.02 11.65
C VAL A 124 2.92 -5.56 10.46
N PHE A 125 1.62 -5.33 10.62
CA PHE A 125 0.77 -4.86 9.53
C PHE A 125 -0.27 -3.88 10.01
N THR A 126 -0.56 -2.89 9.18
CA THR A 126 -1.74 -2.03 9.34
C THR A 126 -2.54 -2.16 8.07
N VAL A 127 -3.82 -2.48 8.21
CA VAL A 127 -4.70 -2.66 7.05
C VAL A 127 -6.00 -1.91 7.23
N HIS A 128 -6.67 -1.66 6.10
CA HIS A 128 -8.04 -1.16 6.08
C HIS A 128 -8.86 -2.19 5.32
N GLN A 129 -9.98 -2.61 5.88
CA GLN A 129 -10.86 -3.59 5.24
C GLN A 129 -12.04 -2.86 4.62
N GLY A 130 -12.36 -3.22 3.38
CA GLY A 130 -13.41 -2.56 2.64
C GLY A 130 -12.85 -1.56 1.66
N GLY A 131 -13.71 -0.90 0.90
CA GLY A 131 -13.24 0.05 -0.09
C GLY A 131 -12.81 1.37 0.53
N LEU A 132 -11.86 2.03 -0.12
CA LEU A 132 -11.47 3.39 0.21
C LEU A 132 -11.83 4.27 -0.98
N THR A 133 -12.37 5.43 -0.70
CA THR A 133 -12.59 6.41 -1.75
C THR A 133 -11.29 7.12 -2.07
N GLU A 134 -11.28 7.81 -3.21
CA GLU A 134 -10.10 8.59 -3.57
C GLU A 134 -9.83 9.64 -2.49
N GLU A 135 -10.88 10.27 -1.98
CA GLU A 135 -10.72 11.27 -0.94
C GLU A 135 -10.09 10.69 0.30
N GLN A 136 -10.53 9.49 0.71
CA GLN A 136 -9.96 8.85 1.88
C GLN A 136 -8.50 8.47 1.66
N MET A 137 -8.18 8.00 0.46
CA MET A 137 -6.79 7.67 0.17
C MET A 137 -5.90 8.91 0.24
N ARG A 138 -6.44 10.05 -0.19
CA ARG A 138 -5.67 11.30 -0.14
C ARG A 138 -5.46 11.79 1.28
N MET A 139 -6.32 11.38 2.21
CA MET A 139 -6.16 11.75 3.61
C MET A 139 -4.99 11.04 4.27
N ILE A 140 -4.55 9.93 3.70
CA ILE A 140 -3.44 9.15 4.27
C ILE A 140 -2.13 9.84 3.89
N PRO A 141 -1.30 10.24 4.89
CA PRO A 141 -0.09 11.02 4.61
C PRO A 141 1.03 10.15 4.07
N LEU A 142 0.98 9.86 2.78
CA LEU A 142 1.90 8.92 2.17
C LEU A 142 3.29 9.48 1.96
N THR A 143 3.40 10.70 1.43
CA THR A 143 4.70 11.18 1.00
C THR A 143 5.33 12.19 1.93
N LEU A 144 4.54 12.90 2.71
CA LEU A 144 5.06 14.00 3.49
C LEU A 144 5.16 13.73 4.98
N SER A 145 4.68 12.58 5.43
CA SER A 145 4.64 12.32 6.85
C SER A 145 6.01 12.45 7.49
N HIS A 146 7.01 11.86 6.86
CA HIS A 146 8.36 11.91 7.37
C HIS A 146 8.90 13.32 7.38
N PHE A 147 8.68 14.04 6.30
CA PHE A 147 9.16 15.40 6.16
C PHE A 147 8.48 16.32 7.15
N LEU A 148 7.18 16.14 7.34
CA LEU A 148 6.45 16.96 8.27
C LEU A 148 6.93 16.76 9.69
N CYS A 149 7.23 15.54 10.06
CA CYS A 149 7.76 15.28 11.37
C CYS A 149 9.06 16.03 11.59
N PHE A 150 9.89 16.03 10.58
CA PHE A 150 11.16 16.72 10.65
C PHE A 150 10.96 18.21 10.84
N VAL A 151 10.05 18.79 10.09
CA VAL A 151 9.76 20.21 10.17
C VAL A 151 9.27 20.59 11.56
N VAL A 152 8.38 19.79 12.09
CA VAL A 152 7.83 20.06 13.40
C VAL A 152 8.91 19.98 14.45
N SER A 153 9.82 19.04 14.29
CA SER A 153 10.90 18.89 15.26
C SER A 153 11.85 20.08 15.23
N GLY A 154 12.03 20.61 14.05
CA GLY A 154 12.91 21.73 13.90
C GLY A 154 12.29 22.96 14.45
#